data_2eed3794d9ccc4ac54673206d3d61fc4
#
_entry.id   2eed3794d9ccc4ac54673206d3d61fc4
#
_cell.length_a   1.000
_cell.length_b   1.000
_cell.length_c   1.000
_cell.angle_alpha   90.00
_cell.angle_beta   90.00
_cell.angle_gamma   90.00
#
_symmetry.space_group_name_H-M   'P 1'
#
loop_
_entity.id
_entity.type
_entity.pdbx_description
1 polymer ?
#
loop_
_entity_poly.entity_id
_entity_poly.type
_entity_poly.pdbx_seq_one_letter_code
_entity_poly.pdbx_strand_id
1 'polypeptide(L)'
;MTHSLRLPLLAGAALLASGLAAGAQEVNLYTHREPGLIKPILDRFTAETGVKVNLVFAGSGLAERIQSEGDRSPADLLLSVDVSTLTQAVALGITQPIVTPALEKAVPKTLRAADGSWVAVSARARVIYASKDRVKDPALTYEDLANPRFKGKVCTRPGTHAYNTGLISAAIAHMGPEKAEAWLKGVRANLAKKPSGGDRDVAKDIAAGICDVGVANMYYVGLMNKDANQKAWVDAIRVIMPTFQNGGTHMNMSGLVLTKHARNKAEAVRLAEWLVSPAAQELYAANNFEYPVVEGVAVEPFIAGFGKPKADNVSLDDVAKNRKAASELVEKVGYDLGPQS
;
A
#
# COMPACT_ATOMS: atom_id res chain seq x y z
N MET A 1 56.36 -26.97 73.67
CA MET A 1 55.27 -26.03 73.52
C MET A 1 55.28 -25.53 72.05
N THR A 2 54.53 -26.19 71.17
CA THR A 2 54.55 -25.90 69.76
C THR A 2 53.15 -25.42 69.36
N HIS A 3 52.99 -24.14 69.05
CA HIS A 3 51.77 -23.54 68.55
C HIS A 3 51.69 -23.69 67.03
N SER A 4 50.72 -24.47 66.55
CA SER A 4 50.37 -24.58 65.13
C SER A 4 49.36 -23.50 64.77
N LEU A 5 49.75 -22.54 63.90
CA LEU A 5 48.83 -21.59 63.27
C LEU A 5 48.09 -22.29 62.13
N ARG A 6 46.80 -22.30 62.22
CA ARG A 6 45.89 -22.67 61.09
C ARG A 6 45.49 -21.42 60.36
N LEU A 7 45.86 -21.29 59.06
CA LEU A 7 45.30 -20.31 58.12
C LEU A 7 43.90 -20.79 57.58
N PRO A 8 42.91 -19.93 57.47
CA PRO A 8 41.70 -20.29 56.78
C PRO A 8 41.86 -20.04 55.27
N LEU A 9 41.54 -21.05 54.44
CA LEU A 9 41.38 -20.94 53.02
C LEU A 9 40.06 -20.14 52.71
N LEU A 10 40.19 -18.96 52.15
CA LEU A 10 39.09 -18.22 51.51
C LEU A 10 38.87 -18.79 50.11
N ALA A 11 37.81 -19.56 49.92
CA ALA A 11 37.32 -19.99 48.62
C ALA A 11 36.57 -18.81 47.95
N GLY A 12 37.25 -18.14 47.03
CA GLY A 12 36.64 -17.11 46.18
C GLY A 12 35.75 -17.75 45.14
N ALA A 13 34.41 -17.66 45.27
CA ALA A 13 33.47 -18.02 44.24
C ALA A 13 33.47 -16.92 43.14
N ALA A 14 34.16 -17.19 42.05
CA ALA A 14 34.07 -16.36 40.83
C ALA A 14 32.71 -16.62 40.17
N LEU A 15 31.75 -15.70 40.33
CA LEU A 15 30.55 -15.64 39.52
C LEU A 15 30.94 -15.27 38.08
N LEU A 16 31.04 -16.26 37.22
CA LEU A 16 31.02 -16.07 35.76
C LEU A 16 29.68 -15.53 35.36
N ALA A 17 29.55 -14.21 35.29
CA ALA A 17 28.46 -13.55 34.60
C ALA A 17 28.62 -13.84 33.10
N SER A 18 28.00 -14.92 32.65
CA SER A 18 27.79 -15.20 31.19
C SER A 18 26.87 -14.10 30.65
N GLY A 19 27.50 -12.98 30.27
CA GLY A 19 26.83 -12.00 29.43
C GLY A 19 26.49 -12.67 28.10
N LEU A 20 25.27 -13.18 27.96
CA LEU A 20 24.71 -13.45 26.68
C LEU A 20 24.78 -12.12 25.89
N ALA A 21 25.75 -12.03 24.99
CA ALA A 21 25.73 -10.98 23.96
C ALA A 21 24.39 -11.16 23.23
N ALA A 22 23.39 -10.37 23.62
CA ALA A 22 22.19 -10.25 22.83
C ALA A 22 22.64 -9.72 21.47
N GLY A 23 22.73 -10.61 20.47
CA GLY A 23 22.96 -10.22 19.09
C GLY A 23 21.98 -9.08 18.79
N ALA A 24 22.44 -8.04 18.09
CA ALA A 24 21.57 -6.92 17.74
C ALA A 24 20.32 -7.49 17.07
N GLN A 25 19.15 -7.28 17.71
CA GLN A 25 17.88 -7.72 17.15
C GLN A 25 17.66 -6.98 15.84
N GLU A 26 17.39 -7.71 14.78
CA GLU A 26 17.16 -7.12 13.45
C GLU A 26 16.03 -7.82 12.73
N VAL A 27 15.46 -7.12 11.73
CA VAL A 27 14.46 -7.65 10.80
C VAL A 27 14.79 -7.19 9.38
N ASN A 28 14.70 -8.11 8.41
CA ASN A 28 14.95 -7.83 7.01
C ASN A 28 13.62 -7.62 6.29
N LEU A 29 13.36 -6.38 5.91
CA LEU A 29 12.14 -5.95 5.25
C LEU A 29 12.38 -5.71 3.76
N TYR A 30 11.80 -6.55 2.91
CA TYR A 30 11.72 -6.30 1.47
C TYR A 30 10.46 -5.48 1.19
N THR A 31 10.55 -4.43 0.37
CA THR A 31 9.41 -3.55 0.15
C THR A 31 9.34 -2.94 -1.24
N HIS A 32 8.11 -2.80 -1.76
CA HIS A 32 7.78 -1.97 -2.92
C HIS A 32 7.44 -0.52 -2.52
N ARG A 33 7.48 -0.22 -1.21
CA ARG A 33 7.21 1.11 -0.70
C ARG A 33 8.45 1.99 -0.85
N GLU A 34 8.26 3.18 -1.43
CA GLU A 34 9.34 4.17 -1.54
C GLU A 34 9.98 4.45 -0.17
N PRO A 35 11.33 4.42 -0.07
CA PRO A 35 12.03 4.60 1.20
C PRO A 35 11.65 5.90 1.92
N GLY A 36 11.44 6.99 1.19
CA GLY A 36 11.02 8.27 1.78
C GLY A 36 9.69 8.24 2.52
N LEU A 37 8.80 7.30 2.20
CA LEU A 37 7.50 7.14 2.84
C LEU A 37 7.50 6.13 3.99
N ILE A 38 8.39 5.14 3.96
CA ILE A 38 8.39 4.09 4.98
C ILE A 38 9.49 4.27 6.03
N LYS A 39 10.64 4.80 5.63
CA LYS A 39 11.81 4.93 6.53
C LYS A 39 11.50 5.73 7.79
N PRO A 40 10.80 6.89 7.78
CA PRO A 40 10.48 7.61 9.01
C PRO A 40 9.67 6.79 10.01
N ILE A 41 8.80 5.90 9.51
CA ILE A 41 7.98 5.00 10.32
C ILE A 41 8.88 3.89 10.94
N LEU A 42 9.78 3.30 10.14
CA LEU A 42 10.71 2.27 10.59
C LEU A 42 11.76 2.82 11.57
N ASP A 43 12.23 4.04 11.35
CA ASP A 43 13.16 4.72 12.27
C ASP A 43 12.51 4.90 13.66
N ARG A 44 11.22 5.23 13.70
CA ARG A 44 10.46 5.33 14.95
C ARG A 44 10.33 3.98 15.64
N PHE A 45 10.01 2.91 14.90
CA PHE A 45 10.03 1.55 15.42
C PHE A 45 11.37 1.17 16.04
N THR A 46 12.46 1.44 15.32
CA THR A 46 13.82 1.16 15.80
C THR A 46 14.14 1.95 17.08
N ALA A 47 13.75 3.23 17.13
CA ALA A 47 13.97 4.07 18.31
C ALA A 47 13.21 3.57 19.55
N GLU A 48 12.01 3.04 19.37
CA GLU A 48 11.17 2.55 20.47
C GLU A 48 11.55 1.13 20.93
N THR A 49 12.05 0.31 20.01
CA THR A 49 12.19 -1.13 20.27
C THR A 49 13.65 -1.59 20.36
N GLY A 50 14.58 -0.82 19.82
CA GLY A 50 15.97 -1.22 19.63
C GLY A 50 16.19 -2.21 18.47
N VAL A 51 15.12 -2.67 17.81
CA VAL A 51 15.22 -3.61 16.67
C VAL A 51 15.61 -2.84 15.40
N LYS A 52 16.70 -3.22 14.78
CA LYS A 52 17.17 -2.64 13.52
C LYS A 52 16.35 -3.18 12.36
N VAL A 53 15.91 -2.30 11.45
CA VAL A 53 15.25 -2.71 10.21
C VAL A 53 16.20 -2.58 9.03
N ASN A 54 16.56 -3.69 8.41
CA ASN A 54 17.33 -3.73 7.18
C ASN A 54 16.35 -3.67 5.99
N LEU A 55 16.36 -2.55 5.26
CA LEU A 55 15.40 -2.28 4.19
C LEU A 55 15.99 -2.63 2.82
N VAL A 56 15.26 -3.43 2.05
CA VAL A 56 15.53 -3.69 0.62
C VAL A 56 14.35 -3.18 -0.19
N PHE A 57 14.59 -2.17 -1.03
CA PHE A 57 13.58 -1.57 -1.90
C PHE A 57 13.76 -2.01 -3.35
N ALA A 58 12.66 -2.38 -4.01
CA ALA A 58 12.56 -2.47 -5.46
C ALA A 58 11.13 -2.15 -5.92
N GLY A 59 10.99 -1.58 -7.10
CA GLY A 59 9.67 -1.22 -7.65
C GLY A 59 8.80 -2.41 -8.03
N SER A 60 9.42 -3.59 -8.26
CA SER A 60 8.74 -4.85 -8.62
C SER A 60 9.69 -6.04 -8.40
N GLY A 61 9.18 -7.27 -8.55
CA GLY A 61 9.99 -8.50 -8.62
C GLY A 61 10.48 -9.04 -7.28
N LEU A 62 10.07 -8.48 -6.14
CA LEU A 62 10.56 -8.94 -4.83
C LEU A 62 9.99 -10.30 -4.42
N ALA A 63 8.76 -10.61 -4.79
CA ALA A 63 8.17 -11.92 -4.50
C ALA A 63 8.89 -13.04 -5.27
N GLU A 64 9.16 -12.82 -6.56
CA GLU A 64 9.92 -13.73 -7.41
C GLU A 64 11.36 -13.87 -6.93
N ARG A 65 11.96 -12.77 -6.46
CA ARG A 65 13.30 -12.79 -5.87
C ARG A 65 13.33 -13.67 -4.62
N ILE A 66 12.40 -13.49 -3.68
CA ILE A 66 12.29 -14.33 -2.47
C ILE A 66 12.10 -15.80 -2.86
N GLN A 67 11.26 -16.07 -3.88
CA GLN A 67 11.07 -17.44 -4.39
C GLN A 67 12.37 -18.03 -4.93
N SER A 68 13.11 -17.28 -5.74
CA SER A 68 14.37 -17.75 -6.33
C SER A 68 15.51 -17.93 -5.29
N GLU A 69 15.52 -17.11 -4.26
CA GLU A 69 16.44 -17.23 -3.12
C GLU A 69 16.12 -18.45 -2.25
N GLY A 70 14.84 -18.87 -2.19
CA GLY A 70 14.35 -20.05 -1.45
C GLY A 70 14.64 -19.95 0.05
N ASP A 71 15.20 -21.01 0.65
CA ASP A 71 15.59 -21.07 2.06
C ASP A 71 16.79 -20.20 2.42
N ARG A 72 17.52 -19.69 1.43
CA ARG A 72 18.62 -18.76 1.61
C ARG A 72 18.17 -17.31 1.63
N SER A 73 16.90 -17.03 1.33
CA SER A 73 16.41 -15.66 1.39
C SER A 73 16.61 -15.04 2.76
N PRO A 74 17.21 -13.84 2.86
CA PRO A 74 17.31 -13.12 4.11
C PRO A 74 16.01 -12.41 4.49
N ALA A 75 15.03 -12.30 3.56
CA ALA A 75 13.80 -11.56 3.81
C ALA A 75 12.97 -12.21 4.92
N ASP A 76 12.63 -11.44 5.95
CA ASP A 76 11.71 -11.85 7.01
C ASP A 76 10.27 -11.41 6.70
N LEU A 77 10.12 -10.20 6.14
CA LEU A 77 8.84 -9.63 5.71
C LEU A 77 8.93 -9.12 4.28
N LEU A 78 7.82 -9.25 3.55
CA LEU A 78 7.58 -8.52 2.31
C LEU A 78 6.42 -7.54 2.54
N LEU A 79 6.69 -6.23 2.42
CA LEU A 79 5.69 -5.18 2.45
C LEU A 79 5.40 -4.71 1.03
N SER A 80 4.17 -4.92 0.60
CA SER A 80 3.71 -4.47 -0.70
C SER A 80 2.77 -3.27 -0.59
N VAL A 81 2.69 -2.51 -1.68
CA VAL A 81 1.75 -1.39 -1.83
C VAL A 81 0.46 -1.78 -2.54
N ASP A 82 0.23 -3.08 -2.72
CA ASP A 82 -0.89 -3.62 -3.49
C ASP A 82 -1.26 -5.03 -3.01
N VAL A 83 -2.56 -5.29 -2.83
CA VAL A 83 -3.06 -6.59 -2.38
C VAL A 83 -2.72 -7.72 -3.35
N SER A 84 -2.72 -7.45 -4.65
CA SER A 84 -2.45 -8.49 -5.65
C SER A 84 -1.02 -9.01 -5.58
N THR A 85 -0.05 -8.17 -5.18
CA THR A 85 1.33 -8.62 -4.93
C THR A 85 1.41 -9.49 -3.68
N LEU A 86 0.60 -9.22 -2.64
CA LEU A 86 0.54 -10.05 -1.45
C LEU A 86 -0.05 -11.43 -1.77
N THR A 87 -1.17 -11.46 -2.52
CA THR A 87 -1.78 -12.73 -2.96
C THR A 87 -0.90 -13.49 -3.93
N GLN A 88 -0.11 -12.81 -4.78
CA GLN A 88 0.92 -13.44 -5.60
C GLN A 88 2.00 -14.10 -4.74
N ALA A 89 2.50 -13.44 -3.70
CA ALA A 89 3.46 -14.02 -2.78
C ALA A 89 2.90 -15.30 -2.11
N VAL A 90 1.62 -15.28 -1.74
CA VAL A 90 0.92 -16.48 -1.23
C VAL A 90 0.87 -17.59 -2.28
N ALA A 91 0.47 -17.26 -3.52
CA ALA A 91 0.40 -18.23 -4.62
C ALA A 91 1.77 -18.83 -4.99
N LEU A 92 2.85 -18.09 -4.83
CA LEU A 92 4.23 -18.55 -5.01
C LEU A 92 4.72 -19.47 -3.87
N GLY A 93 3.93 -19.64 -2.80
CA GLY A 93 4.28 -20.50 -1.66
C GLY A 93 5.43 -20.00 -0.81
N ILE A 94 5.72 -18.69 -0.84
CA ILE A 94 6.84 -18.05 -0.12
C ILE A 94 6.42 -17.45 1.21
N THR A 95 5.18 -17.65 1.66
CA THR A 95 4.63 -17.07 2.87
C THR A 95 4.32 -18.12 3.93
N GLN A 96 4.21 -17.68 5.17
CA GLN A 96 3.64 -18.43 6.29
C GLN A 96 2.62 -17.52 7.01
N PRO A 97 1.64 -18.10 7.74
CA PRO A 97 0.66 -17.30 8.47
C PRO A 97 1.30 -16.38 9.51
N ILE A 98 0.76 -15.16 9.60
CA ILE A 98 1.05 -14.18 10.64
C ILE A 98 -0.25 -13.89 11.39
N VAL A 99 -0.50 -14.64 12.45
CA VAL A 99 -1.71 -14.52 13.28
C VAL A 99 -1.30 -14.29 14.73
N THR A 100 -1.71 -13.16 15.28
CA THR A 100 -1.54 -12.83 16.70
C THR A 100 -2.80 -12.14 17.23
N PRO A 101 -3.08 -12.25 18.52
CA PRO A 101 -4.22 -11.53 19.12
C PRO A 101 -4.17 -10.02 18.89
N ALA A 102 -2.97 -9.43 18.83
CA ALA A 102 -2.78 -8.00 18.58
C ALA A 102 -3.21 -7.63 17.16
N LEU A 103 -2.75 -8.36 16.13
CA LEU A 103 -3.13 -8.15 14.75
C LEU A 103 -4.63 -8.37 14.51
N GLU A 104 -5.19 -9.43 15.12
CA GLU A 104 -6.61 -9.75 14.98
C GLU A 104 -7.53 -8.71 15.62
N LYS A 105 -7.10 -8.13 16.73
CA LYS A 105 -7.82 -7.06 17.42
C LYS A 105 -7.70 -5.73 16.66
N ALA A 106 -6.52 -5.42 16.12
CA ALA A 106 -6.24 -4.12 15.52
C ALA A 106 -6.80 -3.98 14.10
N VAL A 107 -6.72 -5.04 13.28
CA VAL A 107 -7.05 -4.98 11.85
C VAL A 107 -8.38 -5.68 11.58
N PRO A 108 -9.38 -4.99 11.00
CA PRO A 108 -10.65 -5.58 10.62
C PRO A 108 -10.49 -6.80 9.70
N LYS A 109 -11.40 -7.77 9.81
CA LYS A 109 -11.37 -9.00 9.00
C LYS A 109 -11.35 -8.76 7.49
N THR A 110 -11.92 -7.66 7.03
CA THR A 110 -11.93 -7.25 5.62
C THR A 110 -10.58 -6.74 5.12
N LEU A 111 -9.64 -6.46 6.02
CA LEU A 111 -8.31 -5.92 5.72
C LEU A 111 -7.18 -6.90 6.09
N ARG A 112 -7.50 -8.18 6.23
CA ARG A 112 -6.53 -9.27 6.42
C ARG A 112 -7.03 -10.56 5.81
N ALA A 113 -6.12 -11.43 5.41
CA ALA A 113 -6.48 -12.76 4.92
C ALA A 113 -7.11 -13.60 6.02
N ALA A 114 -8.13 -14.39 5.67
CA ALA A 114 -8.81 -15.27 6.61
C ALA A 114 -7.90 -16.37 7.18
N ASP A 115 -6.91 -16.80 6.38
CA ASP A 115 -5.89 -17.80 6.74
C ASP A 115 -4.64 -17.18 7.40
N GLY A 116 -4.62 -15.85 7.60
CA GLY A 116 -3.50 -15.12 8.16
C GLY A 116 -2.31 -14.93 7.22
N SER A 117 -2.44 -15.23 5.94
CA SER A 117 -1.33 -15.16 4.98
C SER A 117 -0.86 -13.73 4.70
N TRP A 118 -1.71 -12.71 4.90
CA TRP A 118 -1.36 -11.29 4.79
C TRP A 118 -2.19 -10.42 5.73
N VAL A 119 -1.67 -9.24 6.06
CA VAL A 119 -2.34 -8.21 6.85
C VAL A 119 -2.07 -6.82 6.29
N ALA A 120 -3.11 -5.96 6.25
CA ALA A 120 -2.98 -4.57 5.83
C ALA A 120 -2.32 -3.71 6.93
N VAL A 121 -1.56 -2.71 6.51
CA VAL A 121 -0.92 -1.72 7.40
C VAL A 121 -1.29 -0.27 7.07
N SER A 122 -1.85 0.00 5.88
CA SER A 122 -2.45 1.29 5.52
C SER A 122 -3.37 1.12 4.33
N ALA A 123 -4.29 2.07 4.11
CA ALA A 123 -5.21 2.03 2.99
C ALA A 123 -5.20 3.34 2.19
N ARG A 124 -5.62 3.26 0.92
CA ARG A 124 -5.67 4.39 -0.02
C ARG A 124 -6.90 4.31 -0.89
N ALA A 125 -7.64 5.43 -0.97
CA ALA A 125 -8.73 5.55 -1.91
C ALA A 125 -8.21 5.88 -3.32
N ARG A 126 -8.75 5.22 -4.33
CA ARG A 126 -8.58 5.57 -5.73
C ARG A 126 -9.64 6.58 -6.11
N VAL A 127 -9.25 7.83 -6.31
CA VAL A 127 -10.17 8.96 -6.45
C VAL A 127 -10.14 9.54 -7.87
N ILE A 128 -11.11 10.41 -8.18
CA ILE A 128 -11.09 11.22 -9.40
C ILE A 128 -10.62 12.63 -9.02
N TYR A 129 -9.55 13.08 -9.67
CA TYR A 129 -9.22 14.49 -9.74
C TYR A 129 -10.03 15.11 -10.85
N ALA A 130 -10.74 16.20 -10.55
CA ALA A 130 -11.54 16.94 -11.50
C ALA A 130 -11.13 18.41 -11.50
N SER A 131 -11.05 19.02 -12.66
CA SER A 131 -10.82 20.47 -12.76
C SER A 131 -11.90 21.26 -12.00
N LYS A 132 -11.50 22.15 -11.10
CA LYS A 132 -12.43 23.02 -10.36
C LYS A 132 -13.28 23.87 -11.29
N ASP A 133 -12.69 24.33 -12.39
CA ASP A 133 -13.33 25.30 -13.28
C ASP A 133 -14.18 24.64 -14.36
N ARG A 134 -13.74 23.48 -14.90
CA ARG A 134 -14.32 22.86 -16.07
C ARG A 134 -15.28 21.71 -15.77
N VAL A 135 -15.19 21.11 -14.57
CA VAL A 135 -16.07 20.02 -14.13
C VAL A 135 -16.89 20.46 -12.93
N LYS A 136 -18.21 20.56 -13.11
CA LYS A 136 -19.13 21.05 -12.06
C LYS A 136 -19.91 19.92 -11.38
N ASP A 137 -19.81 18.69 -11.88
CA ASP A 137 -20.50 17.52 -11.30
C ASP A 137 -20.11 17.34 -9.83
N PRO A 138 -21.07 17.27 -8.90
CA PRO A 138 -20.77 17.14 -7.48
C PRO A 138 -20.20 15.75 -7.14
N ALA A 139 -20.58 14.74 -7.91
CA ALA A 139 -20.16 13.35 -7.76
C ALA A 139 -19.96 12.71 -9.14
N LEU A 140 -19.05 11.75 -9.21
CA LEU A 140 -18.81 10.89 -10.37
C LEU A 140 -18.63 9.45 -9.90
N THR A 141 -19.06 8.51 -10.73
CA THR A 141 -18.76 7.10 -10.60
C THR A 141 -17.53 6.73 -11.43
N TYR A 142 -16.96 5.53 -11.23
CA TYR A 142 -15.88 5.06 -12.11
C TYR A 142 -16.40 4.82 -13.53
N GLU A 143 -17.67 4.44 -13.66
CA GLU A 143 -18.35 4.24 -14.96
C GLU A 143 -18.48 5.55 -15.76
N ASP A 144 -18.62 6.68 -15.09
CA ASP A 144 -18.69 7.99 -15.75
C ASP A 144 -17.44 8.33 -16.58
N LEU A 145 -16.28 7.78 -16.24
CA LEU A 145 -15.05 7.99 -17.00
C LEU A 145 -15.15 7.49 -18.46
N ALA A 146 -16.05 6.54 -18.73
CA ALA A 146 -16.34 6.03 -20.06
C ALA A 146 -17.43 6.84 -20.80
N ASN A 147 -18.07 7.82 -20.15
CA ASN A 147 -19.10 8.64 -20.77
C ASN A 147 -18.51 9.52 -21.88
N PRO A 148 -19.07 9.54 -23.10
CA PRO A 148 -18.56 10.33 -24.23
C PRO A 148 -18.43 11.82 -23.98
N ARG A 149 -19.10 12.39 -22.97
CA ARG A 149 -18.92 13.80 -22.56
C ARG A 149 -17.48 14.14 -22.13
N PHE A 150 -16.72 13.12 -21.74
CA PHE A 150 -15.31 13.25 -21.37
C PHE A 150 -14.34 12.94 -22.53
N LYS A 151 -14.83 12.85 -23.79
CA LYS A 151 -13.97 12.59 -24.94
C LYS A 151 -12.82 13.60 -25.01
N GLY A 152 -11.58 13.09 -25.03
CA GLY A 152 -10.36 13.91 -25.04
C GLY A 152 -10.10 14.67 -23.73
N LYS A 153 -10.67 14.22 -22.59
CA LYS A 153 -10.62 14.95 -21.31
C LYS A 153 -10.12 14.11 -20.13
N VAL A 154 -9.79 12.84 -20.35
CA VAL A 154 -9.34 11.94 -19.28
C VAL A 154 -7.82 11.79 -19.30
N CYS A 155 -7.17 11.98 -18.15
CA CYS A 155 -5.77 11.65 -17.95
C CYS A 155 -5.61 10.51 -16.92
N THR A 156 -4.71 9.59 -17.19
CA THR A 156 -4.34 8.53 -16.25
C THR A 156 -2.86 8.17 -16.38
N ARG A 157 -2.32 7.55 -15.35
CA ARG A 157 -1.06 6.80 -15.47
C ARG A 157 -1.27 5.54 -16.32
N PRO A 158 -0.21 4.82 -16.72
CA PRO A 158 -0.34 3.58 -17.50
C PRO A 158 -1.29 2.56 -16.86
N GLY A 159 -2.08 1.89 -17.70
CA GLY A 159 -3.00 0.83 -17.29
C GLY A 159 -2.30 -0.38 -16.69
N THR A 160 -1.08 -0.67 -17.15
CA THR A 160 -0.19 -1.71 -16.64
C THR A 160 0.36 -1.44 -15.24
N HIS A 161 0.26 -0.21 -14.74
CA HIS A 161 0.68 0.10 -13.37
C HIS A 161 -0.28 -0.51 -12.35
N ALA A 162 0.25 -1.07 -11.25
CA ALA A 162 -0.49 -1.79 -10.20
C ALA A 162 -1.77 -1.07 -9.73
N TYR A 163 -1.75 0.27 -9.61
CA TYR A 163 -2.93 1.03 -9.15
C TYR A 163 -4.08 1.03 -10.17
N ASN A 164 -3.78 1.11 -11.46
CA ASN A 164 -4.81 1.04 -12.50
C ASN A 164 -5.24 -0.40 -12.76
N THR A 165 -4.30 -1.36 -12.77
CA THR A 165 -4.63 -2.78 -12.83
C THR A 165 -5.55 -3.17 -11.67
N GLY A 166 -5.29 -2.66 -10.45
CA GLY A 166 -6.17 -2.88 -9.30
C GLY A 166 -7.59 -2.33 -9.49
N LEU A 167 -7.72 -1.10 -10.01
CA LEU A 167 -9.02 -0.51 -10.32
C LEU A 167 -9.76 -1.30 -11.42
N ILE A 168 -9.04 -1.73 -12.47
CA ILE A 168 -9.62 -2.55 -13.56
C ILE A 168 -10.04 -3.92 -13.03
N SER A 169 -9.26 -4.52 -12.11
CA SER A 169 -9.62 -5.75 -11.40
C SER A 169 -10.92 -5.60 -10.61
N ALA A 170 -11.05 -4.47 -9.90
CA ALA A 170 -12.29 -4.14 -9.18
C ALA A 170 -13.46 -3.93 -10.16
N ALA A 171 -13.24 -3.26 -11.30
CA ALA A 171 -14.26 -3.11 -12.33
C ALA A 171 -14.74 -4.46 -12.88
N ILE A 172 -13.82 -5.43 -13.11
CA ILE A 172 -14.21 -6.79 -13.51
C ILE A 172 -15.05 -7.46 -12.42
N ALA A 173 -14.68 -7.31 -11.15
CA ALA A 173 -15.44 -7.91 -10.04
C ALA A 173 -16.84 -7.32 -9.89
N HIS A 174 -17.02 -6.01 -10.14
CA HIS A 174 -18.32 -5.33 -10.03
C HIS A 174 -19.24 -5.56 -11.21
N MET A 175 -18.72 -5.55 -12.42
CA MET A 175 -19.56 -5.51 -13.62
C MET A 175 -19.37 -6.72 -14.55
N GLY A 176 -18.45 -7.61 -14.23
CA GLY A 176 -18.07 -8.75 -15.07
C GLY A 176 -17.14 -8.37 -16.22
N PRO A 177 -16.47 -9.36 -16.84
CA PRO A 177 -15.38 -9.11 -17.80
C PRO A 177 -15.85 -8.36 -19.06
N GLU A 178 -17.01 -8.69 -19.61
CA GLU A 178 -17.51 -8.07 -20.84
C GLU A 178 -17.84 -6.57 -20.67
N LYS A 179 -18.53 -6.22 -19.57
CA LYS A 179 -18.87 -4.82 -19.27
C LYS A 179 -17.63 -4.04 -18.87
N ALA A 180 -16.69 -4.66 -18.15
CA ALA A 180 -15.42 -4.04 -17.83
C ALA A 180 -14.58 -3.75 -19.09
N GLU A 181 -14.61 -4.65 -20.08
CA GLU A 181 -13.99 -4.39 -21.38
C GLU A 181 -14.64 -3.21 -22.11
N ALA A 182 -15.95 -3.17 -22.17
CA ALA A 182 -16.68 -2.05 -22.79
C ALA A 182 -16.38 -0.72 -22.07
N TRP A 183 -16.36 -0.74 -20.73
CA TRP A 183 -15.99 0.41 -19.92
C TRP A 183 -14.55 0.87 -20.21
N LEU A 184 -13.58 -0.04 -20.22
CA LEU A 184 -12.18 0.32 -20.45
C LEU A 184 -11.93 0.87 -21.86
N LYS A 185 -12.64 0.33 -22.88
CA LYS A 185 -12.68 0.90 -24.25
C LYS A 185 -13.21 2.32 -24.24
N GLY A 186 -14.31 2.59 -23.52
CA GLY A 186 -14.87 3.92 -23.36
C GLY A 186 -13.92 4.89 -22.68
N VAL A 187 -13.26 4.47 -21.58
CA VAL A 187 -12.23 5.28 -20.92
C VAL A 187 -11.07 5.58 -21.88
N ARG A 188 -10.59 4.57 -22.63
CA ARG A 188 -9.55 4.76 -23.65
C ARG A 188 -9.96 5.78 -24.71
N ALA A 189 -11.20 5.72 -25.22
CA ALA A 189 -11.71 6.67 -26.20
C ALA A 189 -11.78 8.11 -25.65
N ASN A 190 -11.87 8.25 -24.33
CA ASN A 190 -11.95 9.54 -23.65
C ASN A 190 -10.58 10.09 -23.22
N LEU A 191 -9.48 9.34 -23.41
CA LEU A 191 -8.15 9.81 -23.05
C LEU A 191 -7.79 11.08 -23.82
N ALA A 192 -7.22 12.06 -23.12
CA ALA A 192 -6.69 13.30 -23.70
C ALA A 192 -5.32 13.08 -24.35
N LYS A 193 -4.57 12.12 -23.84
CA LYS A 193 -3.22 11.77 -24.31
C LYS A 193 -2.89 10.31 -23.99
N LYS A 194 -1.81 9.82 -24.52
CA LYS A 194 -1.25 8.52 -24.13
C LYS A 194 -1.00 8.49 -22.61
N PRO A 195 -1.48 7.46 -21.88
CA PRO A 195 -1.20 7.29 -20.47
C PRO A 195 0.30 7.33 -20.16
N SER A 196 0.70 8.16 -19.23
CA SER A 196 2.11 8.35 -18.87
C SER A 196 2.28 8.98 -17.49
N GLY A 197 3.50 8.89 -16.95
CA GLY A 197 3.82 9.49 -15.65
C GLY A 197 3.10 8.82 -14.47
N GLY A 198 2.87 9.60 -13.42
CA GLY A 198 2.22 9.17 -12.19
C GLY A 198 0.99 10.00 -11.83
N ASP A 199 0.45 9.75 -10.63
CA ASP A 199 -0.77 10.43 -10.19
C ASP A 199 -0.57 11.94 -9.96
N ARG A 200 0.66 12.40 -9.69
CA ARG A 200 1.00 13.83 -9.61
C ARG A 200 0.96 14.48 -10.98
N ASP A 201 1.40 13.77 -12.03
CA ASP A 201 1.34 14.25 -13.40
C ASP A 201 -0.11 14.43 -13.87
N VAL A 202 -1.04 13.57 -13.39
CA VAL A 202 -2.49 13.75 -13.65
C VAL A 202 -2.97 15.10 -13.12
N ALA A 203 -2.62 15.48 -11.88
CA ALA A 203 -2.99 16.77 -11.32
C ALA A 203 -2.35 17.93 -12.10
N LYS A 204 -1.07 17.81 -12.47
CA LYS A 204 -0.34 18.76 -13.31
C LYS A 204 -1.02 18.96 -14.68
N ASP A 205 -1.41 17.86 -15.33
CA ASP A 205 -2.06 17.91 -16.65
C ASP A 205 -3.44 18.57 -16.57
N ILE A 206 -4.20 18.33 -15.49
CA ILE A 206 -5.48 19.01 -15.24
C ILE A 206 -5.26 20.51 -15.02
N ALA A 207 -4.27 20.89 -14.20
CA ALA A 207 -3.93 22.29 -13.98
C ALA A 207 -3.50 23.01 -15.26
N ALA A 208 -2.80 22.30 -16.15
CA ALA A 208 -2.39 22.80 -17.46
C ALA A 208 -3.50 22.81 -18.52
N GLY A 209 -4.71 22.30 -18.21
CA GLY A 209 -5.84 22.27 -19.15
C GLY A 209 -5.75 21.16 -20.21
N ILE A 210 -4.83 20.21 -20.08
CA ILE A 210 -4.66 19.07 -21.01
C ILE A 210 -5.83 18.10 -20.87
N CYS A 211 -6.33 17.91 -19.66
CA CYS A 211 -7.50 17.08 -19.36
C CYS A 211 -8.36 17.74 -18.29
N ASP A 212 -9.60 17.29 -18.15
CA ASP A 212 -10.56 17.82 -17.19
C ASP A 212 -10.73 16.91 -15.98
N VAL A 213 -10.54 15.61 -16.17
CA VAL A 213 -10.64 14.59 -15.11
C VAL A 213 -9.50 13.58 -15.21
N GLY A 214 -9.19 12.93 -14.11
CA GLY A 214 -8.25 11.82 -14.11
C GLY A 214 -8.31 10.98 -12.85
N VAL A 215 -7.80 9.77 -12.91
CA VAL A 215 -7.79 8.82 -11.79
C VAL A 215 -6.46 8.87 -11.05
N ALA A 216 -6.51 9.02 -9.74
CA ALA A 216 -5.33 9.12 -8.91
C ALA A 216 -5.57 8.55 -7.49
N ASN A 217 -4.51 8.28 -6.75
CA ASN A 217 -4.63 7.96 -5.33
C ASN A 217 -4.73 9.23 -4.50
N MET A 218 -5.61 9.20 -3.50
CA MET A 218 -5.92 10.32 -2.62
C MET A 218 -4.68 10.93 -1.95
N TYR A 219 -3.80 10.11 -1.40
CA TYR A 219 -2.68 10.58 -0.58
C TYR A 219 -1.72 11.53 -1.30
N TYR A 220 -1.64 11.45 -2.63
CA TYR A 220 -0.80 12.37 -3.40
C TYR A 220 -1.25 13.83 -3.28
N VAL A 221 -2.55 14.08 -3.05
CA VAL A 221 -3.04 15.47 -2.84
C VAL A 221 -2.40 16.08 -1.60
N GLY A 222 -2.33 15.32 -0.51
CA GLY A 222 -1.65 15.75 0.71
C GLY A 222 -0.16 16.01 0.51
N LEU A 223 0.53 15.08 -0.19
CA LEU A 223 1.95 15.24 -0.50
C LEU A 223 2.20 16.47 -1.40
N MET A 224 1.40 16.65 -2.45
CA MET A 224 1.50 17.83 -3.33
C MET A 224 1.17 19.14 -2.60
N ASN A 225 0.23 19.11 -1.67
CA ASN A 225 -0.13 20.30 -0.88
C ASN A 225 1.01 20.78 0.05
N LYS A 226 1.88 19.86 0.49
CA LYS A 226 3.10 20.20 1.26
C LYS A 226 4.26 20.70 0.39
N ASP A 227 4.22 20.47 -0.91
CA ASP A 227 5.27 20.88 -1.85
C ASP A 227 4.89 22.20 -2.53
N ALA A 228 5.64 23.27 -2.23
CA ALA A 228 5.39 24.60 -2.80
C ALA A 228 5.36 24.60 -4.34
N ASN A 229 6.14 23.73 -5.00
CA ASN A 229 6.18 23.63 -6.46
C ASN A 229 4.96 22.91 -7.05
N GLN A 230 4.21 22.15 -6.25
CA GLN A 230 3.08 21.35 -6.68
C GLN A 230 1.74 21.87 -6.16
N LYS A 231 1.77 22.80 -5.20
CA LYS A 231 0.56 23.34 -4.58
C LYS A 231 -0.43 23.91 -5.60
N ALA A 232 0.04 24.58 -6.63
CA ALA A 232 -0.82 25.12 -7.69
C ALA A 232 -1.62 24.03 -8.44
N TRP A 233 -1.10 22.82 -8.52
CA TRP A 233 -1.84 21.68 -9.12
C TRP A 233 -3.00 21.25 -8.21
N VAL A 234 -2.77 21.25 -6.89
CA VAL A 234 -3.82 20.95 -5.90
C VAL A 234 -4.92 22.01 -5.93
N ASP A 235 -4.53 23.29 -6.04
CA ASP A 235 -5.47 24.41 -6.08
C ASP A 235 -6.36 24.37 -7.33
N ALA A 236 -5.90 23.79 -8.43
CA ALA A 236 -6.63 23.64 -9.69
C ALA A 236 -7.60 22.45 -9.72
N ILE A 237 -7.47 21.50 -8.80
CA ILE A 237 -8.28 20.27 -8.79
C ILE A 237 -9.28 20.25 -7.63
N ARG A 238 -10.37 19.55 -7.86
CA ARG A 238 -11.31 19.07 -6.85
C ARG A 238 -11.18 17.56 -6.77
N VAL A 239 -11.11 17.02 -5.57
CA VAL A 239 -11.09 15.57 -5.33
C VAL A 239 -12.52 15.07 -5.18
N ILE A 240 -12.88 14.08 -5.97
CA ILE A 240 -14.17 13.38 -5.89
C ILE A 240 -13.89 11.96 -5.42
N MET A 241 -14.66 11.51 -4.42
CA MET A 241 -14.71 10.11 -3.97
C MET A 241 -15.66 9.34 -4.89
N PRO A 242 -15.18 8.67 -5.94
CA PRO A 242 -16.05 7.93 -6.82
C PRO A 242 -16.49 6.63 -6.16
N THR A 243 -17.60 6.09 -6.64
CA THR A 243 -18.05 4.74 -6.31
C THR A 243 -18.27 3.97 -7.59
N PHE A 244 -18.26 2.64 -7.53
CA PHE A 244 -18.96 1.86 -8.56
C PHE A 244 -20.48 2.07 -8.40
N GLN A 245 -21.25 1.99 -9.50
CA GLN A 245 -22.71 2.16 -9.46
C GLN A 245 -23.37 1.21 -8.46
N ASN A 246 -22.88 -0.04 -8.40
CA ASN A 246 -23.38 -1.08 -7.50
C ASN A 246 -22.41 -1.39 -6.33
N GLY A 247 -21.56 -0.42 -5.94
CA GLY A 247 -20.54 -0.67 -4.92
C GLY A 247 -20.09 0.57 -4.18
N GLY A 248 -18.87 0.51 -3.71
CA GLY A 248 -18.19 1.58 -2.96
C GLY A 248 -17.05 2.21 -3.72
N THR A 249 -16.23 2.92 -2.98
CA THR A 249 -14.97 3.48 -3.46
C THR A 249 -13.91 2.39 -3.49
N HIS A 250 -13.23 2.21 -4.62
CA HIS A 250 -12.10 1.27 -4.68
C HIS A 250 -10.99 1.72 -3.73
N MET A 251 -10.74 0.87 -2.74
CA MET A 251 -9.64 1.03 -1.80
C MET A 251 -8.53 0.06 -2.17
N ASN A 252 -7.31 0.57 -2.24
CA ASN A 252 -6.13 -0.27 -2.26
C ASN A 252 -5.42 -0.17 -0.90
N MET A 253 -4.54 -1.09 -0.61
CA MET A 253 -3.83 -1.11 0.68
C MET A 253 -2.35 -1.37 0.51
N SER A 254 -1.55 -0.93 1.48
CA SER A 254 -0.27 -1.55 1.76
C SER A 254 -0.48 -2.64 2.80
N GLY A 255 0.17 -3.74 2.60
CA GLY A 255 0.11 -4.85 3.53
C GLY A 255 1.42 -5.63 3.55
N LEU A 256 1.52 -6.56 4.46
CA LEU A 256 2.71 -7.39 4.62
C LEU A 256 2.36 -8.87 4.68
N VAL A 257 3.34 -9.67 4.29
CA VAL A 257 3.39 -11.12 4.50
C VAL A 257 4.64 -11.47 5.29
N LEU A 258 4.53 -12.47 6.13
CA LEU A 258 5.68 -13.12 6.77
C LEU A 258 6.24 -14.15 5.81
N THR A 259 7.54 -14.08 5.50
CA THR A 259 8.14 -15.02 4.57
C THR A 259 8.27 -16.41 5.19
N LYS A 260 8.22 -17.43 4.33
CA LYS A 260 8.24 -18.85 4.76
C LYS A 260 9.49 -19.22 5.56
N HIS A 261 10.63 -18.62 5.21
CA HIS A 261 11.93 -18.91 5.79
C HIS A 261 12.48 -17.76 6.64
N ALA A 262 11.59 -16.90 7.18
CA ALA A 262 11.97 -15.79 8.05
C ALA A 262 12.87 -16.28 9.20
N ARG A 263 14.11 -15.75 9.25
CA ARG A 263 15.11 -16.10 10.26
C ARG A 263 14.90 -15.33 11.56
N ASN A 264 14.42 -14.08 11.43
CA ASN A 264 14.13 -13.19 12.55
C ASN A 264 12.59 -13.08 12.76
N LYS A 265 11.93 -14.25 12.85
CA LYS A 265 10.46 -14.33 12.91
C LYS A 265 9.86 -13.53 14.08
N ALA A 266 10.50 -13.55 15.25
CA ALA A 266 9.99 -12.83 16.42
C ALA A 266 10.01 -11.32 16.19
N GLU A 267 11.09 -10.79 15.66
CA GLU A 267 11.25 -9.37 15.32
C GLU A 267 10.35 -8.96 14.16
N ALA A 268 10.14 -9.85 13.19
CA ALA A 268 9.21 -9.63 12.09
C ALA A 268 7.76 -9.50 12.58
N VAL A 269 7.32 -10.38 13.47
CA VAL A 269 6.00 -10.30 14.11
C VAL A 269 5.89 -9.02 14.93
N ARG A 270 6.91 -8.68 15.71
CA ARG A 270 6.95 -7.44 16.50
C ARG A 270 6.84 -6.19 15.62
N LEU A 271 7.52 -6.17 14.47
CA LEU A 271 7.38 -5.07 13.51
C LEU A 271 5.96 -5.02 12.93
N ALA A 272 5.38 -6.17 12.55
CA ALA A 272 4.03 -6.23 12.02
C ALA A 272 2.99 -5.71 13.03
N GLU A 273 3.07 -6.11 14.29
CA GLU A 273 2.20 -5.62 15.35
C GLU A 273 2.39 -4.12 15.61
N TRP A 274 3.64 -3.64 15.57
CA TRP A 274 3.92 -2.22 15.76
C TRP A 274 3.36 -1.38 14.60
N LEU A 275 3.46 -1.85 13.36
CA LEU A 275 2.92 -1.14 12.18
C LEU A 275 1.41 -0.94 12.23
N VAL A 276 0.68 -1.76 12.98
CA VAL A 276 -0.76 -1.61 13.23
C VAL A 276 -1.08 -1.01 14.61
N SER A 277 -0.07 -0.52 15.34
CA SER A 277 -0.30 0.24 16.58
C SER A 277 -0.87 1.62 16.27
N PRO A 278 -1.61 2.25 17.21
CA PRO A 278 -2.08 3.63 17.02
C PRO A 278 -0.96 4.60 16.64
N ALA A 279 0.20 4.50 17.29
CA ALA A 279 1.35 5.37 17.02
C ALA A 279 1.86 5.25 15.57
N ALA A 280 2.00 4.04 15.04
CA ALA A 280 2.40 3.84 13.65
C ALA A 280 1.32 4.30 12.67
N GLN A 281 0.05 4.07 12.99
CA GLN A 281 -1.07 4.47 12.15
C GLN A 281 -1.24 6.00 12.09
N GLU A 282 -0.98 6.70 13.18
CA GLU A 282 -0.89 8.17 13.19
C GLU A 282 0.24 8.68 12.29
N LEU A 283 1.39 7.99 12.27
CA LEU A 283 2.50 8.34 11.35
C LEU A 283 2.13 8.08 9.88
N TYR A 284 1.44 6.98 9.56
CA TYR A 284 0.91 6.75 8.21
C TYR A 284 -0.05 7.86 7.79
N ALA A 285 -0.96 8.27 8.66
CA ALA A 285 -1.89 9.36 8.38
C ALA A 285 -1.15 10.70 8.21
N ALA A 286 -0.33 11.11 9.17
CA ALA A 286 0.29 12.43 9.21
C ALA A 286 1.39 12.62 8.15
N ASN A 287 2.22 11.60 7.92
CA ASN A 287 3.35 11.71 7.00
C ASN A 287 2.98 11.36 5.57
N ASN A 288 2.16 10.33 5.39
CA ASN A 288 1.85 9.77 4.08
C ASN A 288 0.46 10.12 3.57
N PHE A 289 -0.40 10.73 4.40
CA PHE A 289 -1.79 11.05 4.03
C PHE A 289 -2.62 9.80 3.67
N GLU A 290 -2.29 8.66 4.25
CA GLU A 290 -2.99 7.40 4.04
C GLU A 290 -4.08 7.19 5.09
N TYR A 291 -5.08 6.39 4.74
CA TYR A 291 -6.11 6.00 5.69
C TYR A 291 -5.56 4.97 6.67
N PRO A 292 -5.74 5.18 7.99
CA PRO A 292 -5.48 4.16 8.99
C PRO A 292 -6.33 2.91 8.75
N VAL A 293 -5.77 1.74 9.05
CA VAL A 293 -6.50 0.45 9.02
C VAL A 293 -7.00 0.04 10.39
N VAL A 294 -6.65 0.81 11.43
CA VAL A 294 -7.02 0.58 12.83
C VAL A 294 -8.12 1.55 13.22
N GLU A 295 -9.17 1.01 13.87
CA GLU A 295 -10.28 1.84 14.36
C GLU A 295 -9.83 2.83 15.44
N GLY A 296 -10.44 4.01 15.45
CA GLY A 296 -10.17 5.06 16.42
C GLY A 296 -8.97 5.95 16.11
N VAL A 297 -8.14 5.61 15.10
CA VAL A 297 -7.09 6.50 14.63
C VAL A 297 -7.65 7.50 13.64
N ALA A 298 -7.37 8.78 13.87
CA ALA A 298 -7.89 9.86 13.03
C ALA A 298 -7.25 9.85 11.63
N VAL A 299 -8.07 10.10 10.63
CA VAL A 299 -7.59 10.47 9.29
C VAL A 299 -6.98 11.87 9.37
N GLU A 300 -5.91 12.11 8.61
CA GLU A 300 -5.28 13.44 8.57
C GLU A 300 -6.32 14.50 8.15
N PRO A 301 -6.40 15.66 8.85
CA PRO A 301 -7.49 16.62 8.69
C PRO A 301 -7.67 17.14 7.26
N PHE A 302 -6.59 17.39 6.52
CA PHE A 302 -6.66 17.83 5.12
C PHE A 302 -7.32 16.77 4.23
N ILE A 303 -7.00 15.49 4.45
CA ILE A 303 -7.61 14.36 3.74
C ILE A 303 -9.06 14.16 4.15
N ALA A 304 -9.36 14.28 5.44
CA ALA A 304 -10.72 14.17 5.95
C ALA A 304 -11.65 15.24 5.35
N GLY A 305 -11.13 16.42 5.02
CA GLY A 305 -11.87 17.49 4.36
C GLY A 305 -12.44 17.14 2.98
N PHE A 306 -11.93 16.10 2.31
CA PHE A 306 -12.47 15.63 1.02
C PHE A 306 -13.60 14.62 1.15
N GLY A 307 -13.99 14.27 2.37
CA GLY A 307 -15.05 13.31 2.64
C GLY A 307 -14.52 11.90 2.94
N LYS A 308 -15.44 11.00 3.22
CA LYS A 308 -15.15 9.62 3.60
C LYS A 308 -15.40 8.68 2.41
N PRO A 309 -14.47 7.76 2.09
CA PRO A 309 -14.74 6.72 1.10
C PRO A 309 -15.96 5.88 1.52
N LYS A 310 -16.86 5.59 0.58
CA LYS A 310 -17.94 4.64 0.81
C LYS A 310 -17.34 3.23 0.81
N ALA A 311 -17.64 2.44 1.84
CA ALA A 311 -17.19 1.04 1.90
C ALA A 311 -17.64 0.29 0.65
N ASP A 312 -16.73 -0.50 0.07
CA ASP A 312 -17.02 -1.37 -1.05
C ASP A 312 -17.57 -2.72 -0.56
N ASN A 313 -18.41 -3.35 -1.39
CA ASN A 313 -19.00 -4.66 -1.14
C ASN A 313 -18.22 -5.81 -1.82
N VAL A 314 -17.21 -5.48 -2.63
CA VAL A 314 -16.29 -6.45 -3.23
C VAL A 314 -15.07 -6.61 -2.33
N SER A 315 -14.71 -7.85 -2.03
CA SER A 315 -13.56 -8.15 -1.19
C SER A 315 -12.25 -7.88 -1.93
N LEU A 316 -11.19 -7.55 -1.18
CA LEU A 316 -9.85 -7.39 -1.75
C LEU A 316 -9.32 -8.69 -2.38
N ASP A 317 -9.72 -9.84 -1.86
CA ASP A 317 -9.37 -11.14 -2.46
C ASP A 317 -10.04 -11.33 -3.82
N ASP A 318 -11.29 -10.89 -3.99
CA ASP A 318 -11.98 -10.95 -5.29
C ASP A 318 -11.38 -9.96 -6.29
N VAL A 319 -10.95 -8.78 -5.83
CA VAL A 319 -10.15 -7.86 -6.66
C VAL A 319 -8.85 -8.53 -7.10
N ALA A 320 -8.12 -9.15 -6.18
CA ALA A 320 -6.84 -9.79 -6.47
C ALA A 320 -6.96 -10.96 -7.47
N LYS A 321 -8.01 -11.77 -7.39
CA LYS A 321 -8.29 -12.87 -8.34
C LYS A 321 -8.40 -12.39 -9.79
N ASN A 322 -8.88 -11.16 -10.02
CA ASN A 322 -9.07 -10.60 -11.36
C ASN A 322 -7.82 -9.91 -11.93
N ARG A 323 -6.69 -9.88 -11.19
CA ARG A 323 -5.49 -9.14 -11.63
C ARG A 323 -4.95 -9.58 -13.00
N LYS A 324 -4.87 -10.90 -13.23
CA LYS A 324 -4.40 -11.43 -14.52
C LYS A 324 -5.33 -10.99 -15.65
N ALA A 325 -6.64 -11.18 -15.48
CA ALA A 325 -7.64 -10.75 -16.44
C ALA A 325 -7.59 -9.23 -16.69
N ALA A 326 -7.36 -8.43 -15.67
CA ALA A 326 -7.22 -6.98 -15.80
C ALA A 326 -5.98 -6.59 -16.61
N SER A 327 -4.83 -7.24 -16.39
CA SER A 327 -3.61 -7.02 -17.18
C SER A 327 -3.80 -7.38 -18.65
N GLU A 328 -4.38 -8.55 -18.92
CA GLU A 328 -4.73 -9.01 -20.26
C GLU A 328 -5.72 -8.05 -20.95
N LEU A 329 -6.65 -7.49 -20.18
CA LEU A 329 -7.63 -6.54 -20.68
C LEU A 329 -6.99 -5.20 -21.08
N VAL A 330 -6.01 -4.70 -20.31
CA VAL A 330 -5.23 -3.49 -20.66
C VAL A 330 -4.55 -3.68 -22.01
N GLU A 331 -3.91 -4.83 -22.24
CA GLU A 331 -3.26 -5.16 -23.50
C GLU A 331 -4.27 -5.33 -24.63
N LYS A 332 -5.32 -6.13 -24.44
CA LYS A 332 -6.38 -6.39 -25.42
C LYS A 332 -7.03 -5.11 -25.91
N VAL A 333 -7.34 -4.20 -24.98
CA VAL A 333 -7.94 -2.91 -25.31
C VAL A 333 -6.93 -1.95 -25.92
N GLY A 334 -5.61 -2.18 -25.73
CA GLY A 334 -4.55 -1.27 -26.15
C GLY A 334 -4.59 0.04 -25.36
N TYR A 335 -4.93 -0.02 -24.10
CA TYR A 335 -5.15 1.16 -23.25
C TYR A 335 -3.94 2.09 -23.22
N ASP A 336 -2.74 1.54 -23.06
CA ASP A 336 -1.49 2.30 -22.95
C ASP A 336 -0.97 2.83 -24.31
N LEU A 337 -1.65 2.51 -25.40
CA LEU A 337 -1.37 3.13 -26.71
C LEU A 337 -1.96 4.54 -26.82
N GLY A 338 -2.89 4.92 -25.92
CA GLY A 338 -3.54 6.20 -25.92
C GLY A 338 -4.87 6.22 -26.69
N PRO A 339 -5.47 7.41 -26.89
CA PRO A 339 -6.74 7.55 -27.58
C PRO A 339 -6.66 6.97 -29.00
N GLN A 340 -7.76 6.42 -29.46
CA GLN A 340 -7.88 6.05 -30.88
C GLN A 340 -8.12 7.35 -31.67
N SER A 341 -7.29 7.55 -32.70
CA SER A 341 -7.45 8.62 -33.71
C SER A 341 -8.72 8.43 -34.51
#